data_56fd39f141594d6e23aaeeb4952012e7
#
_entry.id   56fd39f141594d6e23aaeeb4952012e7
#
_cell.length_a   1.000
_cell.length_b   1.000
_cell.length_c   1.000
_cell.angle_alpha   90.00
_cell.angle_beta   90.00
_cell.angle_gamma   90.00
#
_symmetry.space_group_name_H-M   'P 1'
#
loop_
_entity.id
_entity.type
_entity.pdbx_description
1 polymer ?
#
loop_
_entity_poly.entity_id
_entity_poly.type
_entity_poly.pdbx_seq_one_letter_code
_entity_poly.pdbx_strand_id
1 'polypeptide(L)'
;GTWYAHASVGCLHVRPVLDMKLGADVEKMRAIAEEAFALVRQYGGSHSGEHGDGIARSEFNEVMFGPKMAKLFRRVKNLFDPHGLFNPGKIIDAPNMDARELFRFAPGYSVDEFPTQLDWSVWPGAAGGLQGAVEMCNNNGACRKLDGGVMCPSFRVTGDEKDSTRGRANTLRLALSGQLGPEAMASDDMADTMKLCVSCKGCKRECPTGVDMARMK
;
A
#
# COMPACT_ATOMS: atom_id res chain seq x y z
N GLY A 1 3.52 18.33 5.15
CA GLY A 1 2.73 17.36 5.93
C GLY A 1 1.37 17.91 6.30
N THR A 2 0.47 17.03 6.72
CA THR A 2 -0.87 17.40 7.18
C THR A 2 -1.00 17.08 8.67
N TRP A 3 -1.66 17.97 9.41
CA TRP A 3 -1.87 17.86 10.85
C TRP A 3 -3.36 17.90 11.14
N TYR A 4 -3.85 16.95 11.93
CA TYR A 4 -5.18 16.98 12.52
C TYR A 4 -5.20 16.14 13.80
N ALA A 5 -6.28 16.21 14.57
CA ALA A 5 -6.33 15.60 15.89
C ALA A 5 -7.75 15.16 16.25
N HIS A 6 -7.82 14.18 17.13
CA HIS A 6 -9.00 13.87 17.93
C HIS A 6 -8.84 14.55 19.29
N ALA A 7 -9.23 15.82 19.39
CA ALA A 7 -8.98 16.66 20.56
C ALA A 7 -9.56 16.06 21.86
N SER A 8 -10.70 15.38 21.78
CA SER A 8 -11.37 14.77 22.94
C SER A 8 -10.57 13.66 23.64
N VAL A 9 -9.62 13.03 22.92
CA VAL A 9 -8.81 11.92 23.43
C VAL A 9 -7.30 12.19 23.32
N GLY A 10 -6.91 13.41 22.93
CA GLY A 10 -5.51 13.82 22.82
C GLY A 10 -4.71 13.07 21.74
N CYS A 11 -5.37 12.50 20.72
CA CYS A 11 -4.72 11.79 19.65
C CYS A 11 -4.33 12.75 18.52
N LEU A 12 -3.05 12.80 18.17
CA LEU A 12 -2.52 13.61 17.07
C LEU A 12 -2.28 12.74 15.83
N HIS A 13 -2.71 13.25 14.69
CA HIS A 13 -2.38 12.68 13.38
C HIS A 13 -1.40 13.61 12.66
N VAL A 14 -0.18 13.12 12.48
CA VAL A 14 0.86 13.82 11.73
C VAL A 14 1.19 12.98 10.49
N ARG A 15 1.00 13.56 9.31
CA ARG A 15 1.26 12.88 8.05
C ARG A 15 2.37 13.59 7.28
N PRO A 16 3.63 13.22 7.46
CA PRO A 16 4.73 13.69 6.61
C PRO A 16 4.51 13.22 5.17
N VAL A 17 4.97 14.00 4.21
CA VAL A 17 4.99 13.62 2.79
C VAL A 17 6.40 13.14 2.47
N LEU A 18 6.52 11.86 2.18
CA LEU A 18 7.77 11.18 1.90
C LEU A 18 7.62 10.33 0.63
N ASP A 19 8.68 10.21 -0.16
CA ASP A 19 8.72 9.32 -1.31
C ASP A 19 9.32 7.96 -0.92
N MET A 20 8.48 6.98 -0.71
CA MET A 20 8.89 5.63 -0.27
C MET A 20 9.68 4.84 -1.34
N LYS A 21 9.88 5.38 -2.53
CA LYS A 21 10.81 4.83 -3.52
C LYS A 21 12.26 5.19 -3.20
N LEU A 22 12.48 6.31 -2.49
CA LEU A 22 13.81 6.83 -2.15
C LEU A 22 14.28 6.28 -0.80
N GLY A 23 15.49 5.72 -0.76
CA GLY A 23 16.12 5.24 0.47
C GLY A 23 16.22 6.32 1.54
N ALA A 24 16.62 7.53 1.17
CA ALA A 24 16.73 8.65 2.10
C ALA A 24 15.40 9.05 2.76
N ASP A 25 14.27 8.87 2.07
CA ASP A 25 12.97 9.17 2.66
C ASP A 25 12.46 8.02 3.54
N VAL A 26 12.87 6.78 3.27
CA VAL A 26 12.64 5.64 4.18
C VAL A 26 13.42 5.83 5.49
N GLU A 27 14.68 6.27 5.41
CA GLU A 27 15.48 6.62 6.60
C GLU A 27 14.83 7.75 7.41
N LYS A 28 14.33 8.79 6.76
CA LYS A 28 13.57 9.87 7.42
C LYS A 28 12.29 9.35 8.08
N MET A 29 11.55 8.45 7.42
CA MET A 29 10.36 7.84 7.99
C MET A 29 10.70 7.14 9.31
N ARG A 30 11.78 6.35 9.33
CA ARG A 30 12.25 5.67 10.53
C ARG A 30 12.64 6.66 11.62
N ALA A 31 13.47 7.65 11.31
CA ALA A 31 13.92 8.66 12.26
C ALA A 31 12.74 9.43 12.90
N ILE A 32 11.77 9.84 12.09
CA ILE A 32 10.54 10.49 12.58
C ILE A 32 9.76 9.56 13.53
N ALA A 33 9.63 8.29 13.18
CA ALA A 33 8.91 7.34 14.02
C ALA A 33 9.62 7.10 15.36
N GLU A 34 10.92 6.90 15.36
CA GLU A 34 11.72 6.68 16.57
C GLU A 34 11.66 7.88 17.52
N GLU A 35 11.82 9.09 17.01
CA GLU A 35 11.71 10.33 17.81
C GLU A 35 10.29 10.50 18.36
N ALA A 36 9.26 10.32 17.52
CA ALA A 36 7.87 10.43 17.94
C ALA A 36 7.52 9.41 19.02
N PHE A 37 8.00 8.16 18.91
CA PHE A 37 7.73 7.11 19.89
C PHE A 37 8.45 7.37 21.22
N ALA A 38 9.66 7.92 21.19
CA ALA A 38 10.37 8.34 22.38
C ALA A 38 9.61 9.43 23.14
N LEU A 39 9.11 10.45 22.42
CA LEU A 39 8.29 11.51 22.99
C LEU A 39 6.97 10.97 23.57
N VAL A 40 6.24 10.17 22.82
CA VAL A 40 4.98 9.56 23.25
C VAL A 40 5.18 8.78 24.54
N ARG A 41 6.25 8.02 24.64
CA ARG A 41 6.60 7.27 25.85
C ARG A 41 6.92 8.18 27.02
N GLN A 42 7.67 9.27 26.80
CA GLN A 42 8.00 10.25 27.81
C GLN A 42 6.75 10.87 28.45
N TYR A 43 5.70 11.09 27.65
CA TYR A 43 4.42 11.63 28.11
C TYR A 43 3.42 10.55 28.55
N GLY A 44 3.81 9.30 28.66
CA GLY A 44 2.96 8.19 29.10
C GLY A 44 1.87 7.78 28.11
N GLY A 45 2.05 8.15 26.83
CA GLY A 45 1.13 7.78 25.73
C GLY A 45 1.46 6.43 25.11
N SER A 46 0.71 6.10 24.06
CA SER A 46 0.92 4.91 23.21
C SER A 46 1.29 5.31 21.79
N HIS A 47 2.23 4.58 21.18
CA HIS A 47 2.62 4.78 19.77
C HIS A 47 1.54 4.32 18.78
N SER A 48 0.55 3.55 19.25
CA SER A 48 -0.62 3.15 18.48
C SER A 48 -1.88 3.62 19.20
N GLY A 49 -2.43 4.77 18.77
CA GLY A 49 -3.61 5.35 19.40
C GLY A 49 -4.90 4.60 19.09
N GLU A 50 -5.13 4.24 17.82
CA GLU A 50 -6.43 3.69 17.36
C GLU A 50 -6.29 2.63 16.25
N HIS A 51 -5.25 2.68 15.42
CA HIS A 51 -5.13 1.87 14.21
C HIS A 51 -4.50 0.49 14.41
N GLY A 52 -4.05 0.16 15.61
CA GLY A 52 -3.25 -1.03 15.88
C GLY A 52 -1.81 -0.93 15.36
N ASP A 53 -0.96 -1.89 15.72
CA ASP A 53 0.48 -1.82 15.44
C ASP A 53 0.82 -2.32 14.04
N GLY A 54 0.15 -3.37 13.57
CA GLY A 54 0.41 -3.98 12.30
C GLY A 54 1.87 -4.41 12.14
N ILE A 55 2.42 -4.33 10.94
CA ILE A 55 3.84 -4.56 10.68
C ILE A 55 4.67 -3.31 11.02
N ALA A 56 4.13 -2.13 10.76
CA ALA A 56 4.89 -0.88 10.83
C ALA A 56 5.28 -0.43 12.24
N ARG A 57 4.57 -0.88 13.29
CA ARG A 57 4.80 -0.44 14.67
C ARG A 57 5.17 -1.55 15.63
N SER A 58 4.96 -2.80 15.26
CA SER A 58 5.11 -3.93 16.18
C SER A 58 6.55 -4.14 16.67
N GLU A 59 7.56 -3.73 15.89
CA GLU A 59 8.96 -3.79 16.33
C GLU A 59 9.22 -2.96 17.61
N PHE A 60 8.42 -1.93 17.85
CA PHE A 60 8.54 -1.03 19.01
C PHE A 60 7.76 -1.51 20.24
N ASN A 61 7.04 -2.61 20.17
CA ASN A 61 6.19 -3.11 21.26
C ASN A 61 6.99 -3.44 22.53
N GLU A 62 8.17 -4.01 22.39
CA GLU A 62 9.01 -4.28 23.57
C GLU A 62 9.52 -2.99 24.23
N VAL A 63 9.84 -1.96 23.44
CA VAL A 63 10.24 -0.64 23.95
C VAL A 63 9.07 0.05 24.65
N MET A 64 7.86 -0.09 24.14
CA MET A 64 6.66 0.55 24.69
C MET A 64 6.16 -0.14 25.96
N PHE A 65 6.03 -1.45 25.94
CA PHE A 65 5.36 -2.22 26.99
C PHE A 65 6.30 -2.96 27.93
N GLY A 66 7.58 -2.98 27.60
CA GLY A 66 8.63 -3.67 28.35
C GLY A 66 8.72 -5.17 28.07
N PRO A 67 9.86 -5.80 28.43
CA PRO A 67 10.17 -7.19 28.06
C PRO A 67 9.21 -8.21 28.72
N LYS A 68 8.65 -7.88 29.89
CA LYS A 68 7.69 -8.77 30.56
C LYS A 68 6.40 -8.91 29.75
N MET A 69 5.87 -7.79 29.25
CA MET A 69 4.66 -7.79 28.42
C MET A 69 4.93 -8.41 27.05
N ALA A 70 6.06 -8.11 26.42
CA ALA A 70 6.44 -8.74 25.15
C ALA A 70 6.50 -10.28 25.26
N LYS A 71 7.05 -10.81 26.37
CA LYS A 71 7.02 -12.25 26.64
C LYS A 71 5.59 -12.79 26.80
N LEU A 72 4.69 -12.03 27.44
CA LEU A 72 3.30 -12.45 27.59
C LEU A 72 2.58 -12.46 26.24
N PHE A 73 2.77 -11.46 25.40
CA PHE A 73 2.22 -11.45 24.03
C PHE A 73 2.66 -12.70 23.24
N ARG A 74 3.94 -13.05 23.29
CA ARG A 74 4.46 -14.27 22.64
C ARG A 74 3.84 -15.54 23.22
N ARG A 75 3.68 -15.62 24.54
CA ARG A 75 3.04 -16.79 25.19
C ARG A 75 1.58 -16.94 24.76
N VAL A 76 0.82 -15.85 24.69
CA VAL A 76 -0.57 -15.88 24.21
C VAL A 76 -0.62 -16.34 22.76
N LYS A 77 0.22 -15.76 21.89
CA LYS A 77 0.32 -16.18 20.49
C LYS A 77 0.61 -17.67 20.35
N ASN A 78 1.61 -18.17 21.04
CA ASN A 78 2.02 -19.58 20.96
C ASN A 78 0.97 -20.55 21.54
N LEU A 79 0.15 -20.09 22.49
CA LEU A 79 -0.94 -20.88 23.03
C LEU A 79 -2.06 -21.13 22.01
N PHE A 80 -2.43 -20.09 21.25
CA PHE A 80 -3.51 -20.17 20.29
C PHE A 80 -3.07 -20.51 18.87
N ASP A 81 -1.81 -20.28 18.54
CA ASP A 81 -1.22 -20.51 17.23
C ASP A 81 0.21 -21.04 17.33
N PRO A 82 0.38 -22.27 17.81
CA PRO A 82 1.72 -22.86 18.05
C PRO A 82 2.54 -23.05 16.77
N HIS A 83 1.88 -23.08 15.62
CA HIS A 83 2.52 -23.24 14.32
C HIS A 83 2.75 -21.91 13.56
N GLY A 84 2.35 -20.76 14.14
CA GLY A 84 2.57 -19.45 13.54
C GLY A 84 1.86 -19.22 12.21
N LEU A 85 0.69 -19.82 12.03
CA LEU A 85 -0.08 -19.76 10.76
C LEU A 85 -0.86 -18.46 10.58
N PHE A 86 -1.31 -17.85 11.68
CA PHE A 86 -2.19 -16.70 11.64
C PHE A 86 -1.41 -15.39 11.80
N ASN A 87 -1.38 -14.57 10.75
CA ASN A 87 -0.76 -13.24 10.76
C ASN A 87 0.68 -13.23 11.37
N PRO A 88 1.63 -14.02 10.86
CA PRO A 88 2.99 -14.02 11.35
C PRO A 88 3.62 -12.62 11.21
N GLY A 89 4.54 -12.28 12.12
CA GLY A 89 5.25 -11.00 12.10
C GLY A 89 4.39 -9.78 12.48
N LYS A 90 3.28 -9.98 13.19
CA LYS A 90 2.46 -8.89 13.72
C LYS A 90 2.33 -9.01 15.23
N ILE A 91 2.49 -7.89 15.94
CA ILE A 91 2.52 -7.75 17.40
C ILE A 91 3.78 -8.36 18.02
N ILE A 92 4.16 -9.55 17.60
CA ILE A 92 5.39 -10.24 18.01
C ILE A 92 6.20 -10.60 16.76
N ASP A 93 7.52 -10.70 16.96
CA ASP A 93 8.48 -11.13 15.92
C ASP A 93 8.31 -10.35 14.60
N ALA A 94 8.00 -9.06 14.72
CA ALA A 94 7.77 -8.18 13.59
C ALA A 94 9.08 -7.84 12.85
N PRO A 95 9.05 -7.73 11.52
CA PRO A 95 10.16 -7.15 10.79
C PRO A 95 10.33 -5.67 11.15
N ASN A 96 11.49 -5.12 10.81
CA ASN A 96 11.72 -3.70 10.94
C ASN A 96 10.74 -2.89 10.08
N MET A 97 10.32 -1.72 10.56
CA MET A 97 9.38 -0.87 9.82
C MET A 97 9.92 -0.36 8.48
N ASP A 98 11.23 -0.35 8.33
CA ASP A 98 11.97 0.05 7.14
C ASP A 98 12.50 -1.13 6.31
N ALA A 99 11.99 -2.35 6.55
CA ALA A 99 12.29 -3.53 5.75
C ALA A 99 11.74 -3.35 4.33
N ARG A 100 12.55 -2.77 3.44
CA ARG A 100 12.14 -2.32 2.10
C ARG A 100 11.64 -3.44 1.18
N GLU A 101 12.09 -4.67 1.42
CA GLU A 101 11.59 -5.86 0.71
C GLU A 101 10.10 -6.11 0.91
N LEU A 102 9.52 -5.55 1.98
CA LEU A 102 8.08 -5.62 2.28
C LEU A 102 7.31 -4.41 1.72
N PHE A 103 7.98 -3.44 1.15
CA PHE A 103 7.34 -2.25 0.60
C PHE A 103 6.76 -2.54 -0.78
N ARG A 104 5.72 -1.76 -1.13
CA ARG A 104 5.18 -1.73 -2.49
C ARG A 104 6.26 -1.40 -3.55
N PHE A 105 7.23 -0.59 -3.16
CA PHE A 105 8.38 -0.19 -3.96
C PHE A 105 9.65 -0.74 -3.31
N ALA A 106 10.08 -1.91 -3.74
CA ALA A 106 11.28 -2.57 -3.23
C ALA A 106 12.56 -1.76 -3.52
N PRO A 107 13.69 -2.08 -2.85
CA PRO A 107 14.98 -1.50 -3.22
C PRO A 107 15.28 -1.73 -4.71
N GLY A 108 15.78 -0.69 -5.37
CA GLY A 108 16.06 -0.76 -6.80
C GLY A 108 14.83 -0.74 -7.70
N TYR A 109 13.65 -0.38 -7.16
CA TYR A 109 12.47 -0.19 -7.98
C TYR A 109 12.77 0.78 -9.13
N SER A 110 12.66 0.28 -10.31
CA SER A 110 12.85 1.00 -11.57
C SER A 110 11.75 0.60 -12.54
N VAL A 111 11.59 1.40 -13.56
CA VAL A 111 10.64 1.14 -14.63
C VAL A 111 11.36 1.36 -15.94
N ASP A 112 11.31 0.38 -16.80
CA ASP A 112 11.79 0.50 -18.17
C ASP A 112 10.89 1.44 -18.95
N GLU A 113 11.49 2.21 -19.85
CA GLU A 113 10.74 3.07 -20.74
C GLU A 113 9.85 2.21 -21.66
N PHE A 114 8.53 2.42 -21.55
CA PHE A 114 7.56 1.72 -22.39
C PHE A 114 6.99 2.70 -23.41
N PRO A 115 7.31 2.54 -24.70
CA PRO A 115 6.84 3.42 -25.76
C PRO A 115 5.32 3.32 -25.91
N THR A 116 4.64 4.45 -25.83
CA THR A 116 3.17 4.53 -25.95
C THR A 116 2.79 5.49 -27.08
N GLN A 117 1.65 5.24 -27.71
CA GLN A 117 1.07 6.13 -28.72
C GLN A 117 0.34 7.33 -28.11
N LEU A 118 -0.08 7.21 -26.85
CA LEU A 118 -0.82 8.25 -26.14
C LEU A 118 0.15 9.10 -25.31
N ASP A 119 -0.14 10.38 -25.19
CA ASP A 119 0.56 11.29 -24.31
C ASP A 119 0.17 11.06 -22.85
N TRP A 120 1.14 10.72 -22.01
CA TRP A 120 1.00 10.49 -20.58
C TRP A 120 1.74 11.53 -19.71
N SER A 121 2.23 12.60 -20.31
CA SER A 121 3.08 13.62 -19.67
C SER A 121 2.44 14.32 -18.47
N VAL A 122 1.11 14.30 -18.38
CA VAL A 122 0.36 14.93 -17.27
C VAL A 122 0.45 14.15 -15.96
N TRP A 123 0.93 12.90 -15.98
CA TRP A 123 1.05 12.12 -14.75
C TRP A 123 2.42 12.31 -14.12
N PRO A 124 2.45 12.83 -12.86
CA PRO A 124 3.70 13.08 -12.15
C PRO A 124 4.30 11.77 -11.59
N GLY A 125 5.54 11.86 -11.18
CA GLY A 125 6.25 10.80 -10.47
C GLY A 125 7.63 10.53 -11.06
N ALA A 126 8.49 9.87 -10.30
CA ALA A 126 9.86 9.56 -10.72
C ALA A 126 9.92 8.73 -12.01
N ALA A 127 8.93 7.87 -12.21
CA ALA A 127 8.77 7.11 -13.44
C ALA A 127 7.98 7.88 -14.53
N GLY A 128 7.14 8.86 -14.14
CA GLY A 128 6.33 9.65 -15.09
C GLY A 128 5.41 8.83 -16.00
N GLY A 129 4.84 9.49 -16.99
CA GLY A 129 4.19 8.82 -18.11
C GLY A 129 3.12 7.78 -17.75
N LEU A 130 3.08 6.69 -18.51
CA LEU A 130 2.14 5.58 -18.29
C LEU A 130 2.31 4.95 -16.90
N GLN A 131 3.55 4.78 -16.45
CA GLN A 131 3.81 4.25 -15.11
C GLN A 131 3.24 5.15 -14.02
N GLY A 132 3.43 6.46 -14.12
CA GLY A 132 2.84 7.43 -13.20
C GLY A 132 1.32 7.33 -13.16
N ALA A 133 0.68 7.19 -14.31
CA ALA A 133 -0.77 7.00 -14.40
C ALA A 133 -1.24 5.71 -13.72
N VAL A 134 -0.51 4.62 -13.91
CA VAL A 134 -0.81 3.32 -13.30
C VAL A 134 -0.62 3.37 -11.78
N GLU A 135 0.42 4.03 -11.30
CA GLU A 135 0.74 4.18 -9.88
C GLU A 135 -0.23 5.09 -9.10
N MET A 136 -1.10 5.83 -9.80
CA MET A 136 -2.19 6.56 -9.15
C MET A 136 -3.11 5.65 -8.31
N CYS A 137 -3.14 4.35 -8.59
CA CYS A 137 -3.87 3.40 -7.75
C CYS A 137 -3.19 3.26 -6.38
N ASN A 138 -3.83 3.78 -5.35
CA ASN A 138 -3.38 3.66 -3.96
C ASN A 138 -4.01 2.50 -3.19
N ASN A 139 -4.66 1.57 -3.89
CA ASN A 139 -5.31 0.37 -3.33
C ASN A 139 -6.52 0.65 -2.40
N ASN A 140 -7.14 1.84 -2.45
CA ASN A 140 -8.30 2.17 -1.60
C ASN A 140 -9.52 1.25 -1.79
N GLY A 141 -9.61 0.54 -2.91
CA GLY A 141 -10.67 -0.44 -3.16
C GLY A 141 -12.03 0.13 -3.57
N ALA A 142 -12.15 1.42 -3.88
CA ALA A 142 -13.42 2.01 -4.34
C ALA A 142 -14.01 1.28 -5.55
N CYS A 143 -13.17 0.68 -6.41
CA CYS A 143 -13.59 -0.12 -7.56
C CYS A 143 -14.23 -1.48 -7.21
N ARG A 144 -14.26 -1.86 -5.95
CA ARG A 144 -14.87 -3.10 -5.46
C ARG A 144 -16.24 -2.90 -4.82
N LYS A 145 -16.74 -1.69 -4.78
CA LYS A 145 -18.08 -1.40 -4.26
C LYS A 145 -19.14 -2.10 -5.11
N LEU A 146 -20.08 -2.77 -4.45
CA LEU A 146 -21.21 -3.43 -5.09
C LEU A 146 -22.47 -2.56 -5.09
N ASP A 147 -22.50 -1.57 -4.20
CA ASP A 147 -23.56 -0.59 -4.03
C ASP A 147 -23.16 0.75 -4.65
N GLY A 148 -24.10 1.44 -5.24
CA GLY A 148 -23.92 2.77 -5.83
C GLY A 148 -22.91 2.84 -6.99
N GLY A 149 -22.90 3.93 -7.72
CA GLY A 149 -21.97 4.19 -8.82
C GLY A 149 -22.01 3.17 -9.96
N VAL A 150 -21.05 3.31 -10.90
CA VAL A 150 -20.94 2.41 -12.07
C VAL A 150 -19.58 1.69 -12.15
N MET A 151 -18.61 2.06 -11.34
CA MET A 151 -17.28 1.42 -11.30
C MET A 151 -17.34 0.13 -10.47
N CYS A 152 -16.72 -0.94 -10.80
CA CYS A 152 -16.25 -1.47 -12.05
C CYS A 152 -17.21 -2.57 -12.51
N PRO A 153 -17.86 -2.49 -13.69
CA PRO A 153 -18.92 -3.45 -14.06
C PRO A 153 -18.43 -4.89 -14.09
N SER A 154 -17.23 -5.15 -14.61
CA SER A 154 -16.67 -6.50 -14.65
C SER A 154 -16.49 -7.10 -13.26
N PHE A 155 -15.95 -6.35 -12.29
CA PHE A 155 -15.82 -6.82 -10.92
C PHE A 155 -17.18 -7.12 -10.27
N ARG A 156 -18.20 -6.31 -10.55
CA ARG A 156 -19.56 -6.54 -10.01
C ARG A 156 -20.17 -7.86 -10.43
N VAL A 157 -19.77 -8.36 -11.61
CA VAL A 157 -20.25 -9.63 -12.16
C VAL A 157 -19.43 -10.80 -11.67
N THR A 158 -18.09 -10.68 -11.69
CA THR A 158 -17.19 -11.80 -11.42
C THR A 158 -16.80 -11.93 -9.95
N GLY A 159 -16.72 -10.81 -9.21
CA GLY A 159 -16.13 -10.76 -7.87
C GLY A 159 -14.60 -10.98 -7.86
N ASP A 160 -13.99 -11.15 -9.03
CA ASP A 160 -12.56 -11.41 -9.16
C ASP A 160 -11.75 -10.11 -9.15
N GLU A 161 -10.69 -10.06 -8.35
CA GLU A 161 -9.83 -8.89 -8.21
C GLU A 161 -9.20 -8.46 -9.55
N LYS A 162 -8.80 -9.41 -10.40
CA LYS A 162 -8.23 -9.13 -11.73
C LYS A 162 -9.18 -8.28 -12.59
N ASP A 163 -10.49 -8.39 -12.37
CA ASP A 163 -11.51 -7.68 -13.13
C ASP A 163 -11.85 -6.30 -12.55
N SER A 164 -11.20 -5.92 -11.45
CA SER A 164 -11.33 -4.58 -10.88
C SER A 164 -10.35 -3.59 -11.52
N THR A 165 -10.62 -2.29 -11.39
CA THR A 165 -9.66 -1.23 -11.78
C THR A 165 -8.35 -1.37 -11.02
N ARG A 166 -8.41 -1.70 -9.72
CA ARG A 166 -7.24 -1.92 -8.87
C ARG A 166 -6.41 -3.10 -9.32
N GLY A 167 -7.02 -4.25 -9.57
CA GLY A 167 -6.33 -5.44 -10.07
C GLY A 167 -5.58 -5.14 -11.36
N ARG A 168 -6.26 -4.56 -12.34
CA ARG A 168 -5.66 -4.19 -13.63
C ARG A 168 -4.51 -3.19 -13.48
N ALA A 169 -4.67 -2.16 -12.66
CA ALA A 169 -3.62 -1.18 -12.42
C ALA A 169 -2.39 -1.82 -11.74
N ASN A 170 -2.60 -2.71 -10.77
CA ASN A 170 -1.48 -3.42 -10.13
C ASN A 170 -0.80 -4.40 -11.10
N THR A 171 -1.54 -5.13 -11.93
CA THR A 171 -0.95 -6.01 -12.95
C THR A 171 -0.07 -5.21 -13.92
N LEU A 172 -0.58 -4.07 -14.43
CA LEU A 172 0.22 -3.17 -15.29
C LEU A 172 1.47 -2.65 -14.56
N ARG A 173 1.34 -2.22 -13.31
CA ARG A 173 2.47 -1.74 -12.50
C ARG A 173 3.55 -2.80 -12.37
N LEU A 174 3.18 -4.02 -12.06
CA LEU A 174 4.11 -5.14 -11.89
C LEU A 174 4.77 -5.54 -13.21
N ALA A 175 4.02 -5.50 -14.31
CA ALA A 175 4.55 -5.77 -15.64
C ALA A 175 5.54 -4.69 -16.09
N LEU A 176 5.18 -3.41 -15.98
CA LEU A 176 6.02 -2.27 -16.38
C LEU A 176 7.30 -2.16 -15.53
N SER A 177 7.28 -2.64 -14.29
CA SER A 177 8.47 -2.68 -13.42
C SER A 177 9.27 -3.98 -13.51
N GLY A 178 8.96 -4.85 -14.48
CA GLY A 178 9.67 -6.10 -14.71
C GLY A 178 9.42 -7.22 -13.69
N GLN A 179 8.58 -6.97 -12.67
CA GLN A 179 8.33 -7.95 -11.60
C GLN A 179 7.57 -9.20 -12.05
N LEU A 180 6.87 -9.14 -13.18
CA LEU A 180 6.18 -10.27 -13.80
C LEU A 180 6.97 -10.89 -14.98
N GLY A 181 8.21 -10.46 -15.18
CA GLY A 181 9.06 -10.90 -16.28
C GLY A 181 8.93 -10.05 -17.55
N PRO A 182 9.86 -10.22 -18.50
CA PRO A 182 10.00 -9.33 -19.65
C PRO A 182 8.81 -9.42 -20.63
N GLU A 183 8.16 -10.57 -20.74
CA GLU A 183 7.06 -10.79 -21.68
C GLU A 183 5.67 -10.46 -21.09
N ALA A 184 5.63 -9.96 -19.86
CA ALA A 184 4.37 -9.79 -19.12
C ALA A 184 3.36 -8.89 -19.83
N MET A 185 3.83 -7.83 -20.50
CA MET A 185 2.95 -6.90 -21.23
C MET A 185 2.25 -7.54 -22.45
N ALA A 186 2.87 -8.55 -23.05
CA ALA A 186 2.35 -9.26 -24.22
C ALA A 186 1.75 -10.65 -23.89
N SER A 187 1.65 -10.98 -22.60
CA SER A 187 1.22 -12.31 -22.16
C SER A 187 -0.31 -12.52 -22.28
N ASP A 188 -0.71 -13.77 -22.40
CA ASP A 188 -2.12 -14.17 -22.34
C ASP A 188 -2.78 -13.77 -21.00
N ASP A 189 -2.02 -13.81 -19.90
CA ASP A 189 -2.50 -13.39 -18.58
C ASP A 189 -2.83 -11.88 -18.53
N MET A 190 -2.02 -11.04 -19.19
CA MET A 190 -2.32 -9.62 -19.34
C MET A 190 -3.56 -9.43 -20.20
N ALA A 191 -3.66 -10.13 -21.31
CA ALA A 191 -4.84 -10.08 -22.20
C ALA A 191 -6.10 -10.51 -21.44
N ASP A 192 -6.05 -11.59 -20.66
CA ASP A 192 -7.17 -12.05 -19.83
C ASP A 192 -7.54 -11.02 -18.75
N THR A 193 -6.57 -10.43 -18.07
CA THR A 193 -6.78 -9.37 -17.08
C THR A 193 -7.50 -8.15 -17.68
N MET A 194 -7.18 -7.78 -18.91
CA MET A 194 -7.79 -6.63 -19.59
C MET A 194 -9.10 -6.94 -20.30
N LYS A 195 -9.37 -8.20 -20.62
CA LYS A 195 -10.45 -8.67 -21.49
C LYS A 195 -11.82 -8.13 -21.12
N LEU A 196 -12.21 -8.23 -19.87
CA LEU A 196 -13.54 -7.81 -19.40
C LEU A 196 -13.65 -6.31 -19.10
N CYS A 197 -12.59 -5.52 -19.29
CA CYS A 197 -12.72 -4.07 -19.21
C CYS A 197 -13.45 -3.53 -20.44
N VAL A 198 -14.67 -3.07 -20.27
CA VAL A 198 -15.51 -2.53 -21.35
C VAL A 198 -15.27 -1.04 -21.65
N SER A 199 -14.19 -0.47 -21.10
CA SER A 199 -13.81 0.95 -21.28
C SER A 199 -14.94 1.95 -20.96
N CYS A 200 -15.78 1.64 -19.99
CA CYS A 200 -16.95 2.46 -19.61
C CYS A 200 -16.58 3.82 -18.98
N LYS A 201 -15.30 4.04 -18.65
CA LYS A 201 -14.77 5.26 -17.99
C LYS A 201 -15.33 5.54 -16.58
N GLY A 202 -16.06 4.60 -15.99
CA GLY A 202 -16.53 4.73 -14.62
C GLY A 202 -15.38 4.97 -13.63
N CYS A 203 -14.24 4.28 -13.81
CA CYS A 203 -13.06 4.48 -12.99
C CYS A 203 -12.49 5.91 -13.08
N LYS A 204 -12.39 6.50 -14.27
CA LYS A 204 -11.93 7.88 -14.42
C LYS A 204 -12.77 8.87 -13.61
N ARG A 205 -14.07 8.62 -13.50
CA ARG A 205 -15.02 9.51 -12.81
C ARG A 205 -15.10 9.25 -11.32
N GLU A 206 -15.06 7.98 -10.90
CA GLU A 206 -15.40 7.57 -9.53
C GLU A 206 -14.18 7.15 -8.70
N CYS A 207 -13.02 6.89 -9.33
CA CYS A 207 -11.83 6.54 -8.59
C CYS A 207 -11.31 7.75 -7.80
N PRO A 208 -11.15 7.66 -6.47
CA PRO A 208 -10.68 8.78 -5.65
C PRO A 208 -9.28 9.28 -6.04
N THR A 209 -8.47 8.44 -6.68
CA THR A 209 -7.13 8.78 -7.15
C THR A 209 -7.04 8.97 -8.66
N GLY A 210 -8.17 8.95 -9.37
CA GLY A 210 -8.23 9.31 -10.78
C GLY A 210 -7.65 8.28 -11.77
N VAL A 211 -7.62 7.00 -11.42
CA VAL A 211 -7.17 5.95 -12.34
C VAL A 211 -8.08 5.87 -13.54
N ASP A 212 -7.54 6.08 -14.74
CA ASP A 212 -8.27 5.98 -16.01
C ASP A 212 -7.92 4.68 -16.75
N MET A 213 -8.48 3.56 -16.30
CA MET A 213 -8.22 2.25 -16.89
C MET A 213 -8.69 2.15 -18.34
N ALA A 214 -9.70 2.93 -18.73
CA ALA A 214 -10.18 2.95 -20.11
C ALA A 214 -9.17 3.57 -21.08
N ARG A 215 -8.26 4.42 -20.59
CA ARG A 215 -7.16 4.98 -21.37
C ARG A 215 -5.93 4.07 -21.37
N MET A 216 -5.73 3.31 -20.30
CA MET A 216 -4.59 2.39 -20.14
C MET A 216 -4.76 1.11 -20.97
N LYS A 217 -5.99 0.64 -21.12
CA LYS A 217 -6.34 -0.50 -21.99
C LYS A 217 -6.23 -0.13 -23.47
#